data_b634b75f5ec8059765a9ea6ab7a211f1
#
_entry.id   b634b75f5ec8059765a9ea6ab7a211f1
#
_cell.length_a   1.000
_cell.length_b   1.000
_cell.length_c   1.000
_cell.angle_alpha   90.00
_cell.angle_beta   90.00
_cell.angle_gamma   90.00
#
_symmetry.space_group_name_H-M   'P 1'
#
loop_
_entity.id
_entity.type
_entity.pdbx_description
1 polymer ?
#
loop_
_entity_poly.entity_id
_entity_poly.type
_entity_poly.pdbx_seq_one_letter_code
_entity_poly.pdbx_strand_id
1 'polypeptide(L)'
;MIVRGSRVVNPEKIMVRAPNWIGDAVMCLPALEALRAQYPSSETVLVAKPWVSELFLHHPAVSRQIVYDPEAEHRGVQGFWKLVHALRGEKVDAAVLFQNAFHAAWTAWWADIPVRVGYAREGRSRLLTDAVEVPPAAAYGHHAHYYVQLLFRAGLIERPDPVEEVRLVLDKAEKAWARKCVEALGLDGPRFLVGLHPGAAFGPAKRWLPDRFADLADRLIGALNADVLIFGAPEEKPLAEAIAQKMEHSPAIVAGRTTLRQLMGLLAQCQLIVTNDSGPMHLAAALGVPLVAIFGSTNERATGPLGPRARVLKHPVECSPCGLRECPIDFRCMTSVSVESVHRAALEVLKGAGA
;
A
#
# COMPACT_ATOMS: atom_id res chain seq x y z
N MET A 1 -34.51 9.72 0.55
CA MET A 1 -34.65 10.21 1.95
C MET A 1 -33.27 10.03 2.61
N ILE A 2 -32.47 11.12 2.66
CA ILE A 2 -31.12 11.11 3.25
C ILE A 2 -31.34 11.14 4.76
N VAL A 3 -31.16 10.01 5.43
CA VAL A 3 -31.07 9.98 6.90
C VAL A 3 -29.75 10.69 7.22
N ARG A 4 -29.83 11.92 7.70
CA ARG A 4 -28.69 12.63 8.27
C ARG A 4 -28.25 11.82 9.49
N GLY A 5 -27.13 11.12 9.35
CA GLY A 5 -26.52 10.31 10.37
C GLY A 5 -26.25 11.09 11.64
N SER A 6 -26.19 10.38 12.74
CA SER A 6 -25.82 10.89 14.04
C SER A 6 -24.43 11.54 13.95
N ARG A 7 -24.35 12.87 13.94
CA ARG A 7 -23.05 13.55 14.00
C ARG A 7 -22.36 13.10 15.29
N VAL A 8 -21.23 12.45 15.14
CA VAL A 8 -20.33 12.22 16.26
C VAL A 8 -19.78 13.59 16.66
N VAL A 9 -20.32 14.15 17.71
CA VAL A 9 -19.85 15.43 18.23
C VAL A 9 -18.78 15.13 19.27
N ASN A 10 -17.53 15.47 18.96
CA ASN A 10 -16.36 15.32 19.84
C ASN A 10 -16.19 13.91 20.43
N PRO A 11 -15.94 12.87 19.63
CA PRO A 11 -15.66 11.55 20.17
C PRO A 11 -14.36 11.58 20.98
N GLU A 12 -14.35 10.94 22.14
CA GLU A 12 -13.10 10.75 22.90
C GLU A 12 -12.21 9.71 22.23
N LYS A 13 -12.84 8.67 21.65
CA LYS A 13 -12.13 7.54 21.05
C LYS A 13 -12.75 7.07 19.73
N ILE A 14 -11.94 7.04 18.68
CA ILE A 14 -12.34 6.59 17.35
C ILE A 14 -11.56 5.32 16.99
N MET A 15 -12.28 4.24 16.67
CA MET A 15 -11.67 3.07 16.06
C MET A 15 -11.58 3.22 14.54
N VAL A 16 -10.44 2.92 13.96
CA VAL A 16 -10.26 2.81 12.51
C VAL A 16 -9.93 1.38 12.12
N ARG A 17 -10.76 0.75 11.31
CA ARG A 17 -10.48 -0.55 10.73
C ARG A 17 -9.71 -0.40 9.42
N ALA A 18 -8.41 -0.68 9.43
CA ALA A 18 -7.55 -0.55 8.26
C ALA A 18 -7.91 -1.56 7.15
N PRO A 19 -7.62 -1.24 5.87
CA PRO A 19 -7.64 -2.21 4.78
C PRO A 19 -6.63 -3.35 5.01
N ASN A 20 -6.80 -4.46 4.27
CA ASN A 20 -5.95 -5.64 4.45
C ASN A 20 -4.74 -5.70 3.51
N TRP A 21 -4.71 -4.91 2.45
CA TRP A 21 -3.61 -4.86 1.48
C TRP A 21 -2.71 -3.66 1.76
N ILE A 22 -1.39 -3.85 1.64
CA ILE A 22 -0.40 -2.79 1.89
C ILE A 22 -0.66 -1.55 1.02
N GLY A 23 -0.96 -1.74 -0.28
CA GLY A 23 -1.27 -0.63 -1.18
C GLY A 23 -2.50 0.17 -0.72
N ASP A 24 -3.59 -0.53 -0.37
CA ASP A 24 -4.81 0.10 0.16
C ASP A 24 -4.55 0.80 1.50
N ALA A 25 -3.72 0.20 2.35
CA ALA A 25 -3.33 0.79 3.63
C ALA A 25 -2.51 2.08 3.45
N VAL A 26 -1.62 2.15 2.47
CA VAL A 26 -0.93 3.39 2.09
C VAL A 26 -1.93 4.42 1.54
N MET A 27 -2.83 4.00 0.65
CA MET A 27 -3.83 4.89 0.05
C MET A 27 -4.87 5.39 1.07
N CYS A 28 -5.08 4.74 2.22
CA CYS A 28 -5.99 5.23 3.25
C CYS A 28 -5.34 6.25 4.22
N LEU A 29 -4.02 6.45 4.19
CA LEU A 29 -3.32 7.38 5.10
C LEU A 29 -3.85 8.82 5.04
N PRO A 30 -4.12 9.42 3.86
CA PRO A 30 -4.69 10.78 3.81
C PRO A 30 -6.05 10.90 4.50
N ALA A 31 -6.88 9.85 4.43
CA ALA A 31 -8.15 9.84 5.15
C ALA A 31 -7.94 9.72 6.67
N LEU A 32 -6.95 8.95 7.10
CA LEU A 32 -6.59 8.84 8.52
C LEU A 32 -6.05 10.17 9.06
N GLU A 33 -5.23 10.87 8.29
CA GLU A 33 -4.71 12.21 8.61
C GLU A 33 -5.83 13.25 8.67
N ALA A 34 -6.74 13.25 7.70
CA ALA A 34 -7.91 14.13 7.68
C ALA A 34 -8.82 13.90 8.90
N LEU A 35 -9.02 12.62 9.28
CA LEU A 35 -9.77 12.29 10.50
C LEU A 35 -9.07 12.83 11.75
N ARG A 36 -7.74 12.69 11.85
CA ARG A 36 -6.95 13.22 12.97
C ARG A 36 -6.97 14.75 13.02
N ALA A 37 -6.91 15.41 11.87
CA ALA A 37 -6.99 16.87 11.79
C ALA A 37 -8.36 17.40 12.25
N GLN A 38 -9.46 16.69 11.92
CA GLN A 38 -10.81 17.03 12.33
C GLN A 38 -11.08 16.78 13.83
N TYR A 39 -10.47 15.72 14.39
CA TYR A 39 -10.63 15.31 15.78
C TYR A 39 -9.27 15.24 16.51
N PRO A 40 -8.60 16.39 16.73
CA PRO A 40 -7.23 16.40 17.25
C PRO A 40 -7.10 15.89 18.68
N SER A 41 -8.18 15.98 19.47
CA SER A 41 -8.24 15.51 20.86
C SER A 41 -8.65 14.04 20.99
N SER A 42 -9.15 13.42 19.93
CA SER A 42 -9.62 12.02 19.98
C SER A 42 -8.47 11.04 19.97
N GLU A 43 -8.58 9.99 20.75
CA GLU A 43 -7.68 8.83 20.65
C GLU A 43 -8.07 7.97 19.44
N THR A 44 -7.13 7.69 18.55
CA THR A 44 -7.36 6.82 17.40
C THR A 44 -6.85 5.40 17.69
N VAL A 45 -7.76 4.43 17.77
CA VAL A 45 -7.46 3.00 17.93
C VAL A 45 -7.51 2.33 16.56
N LEU A 46 -6.35 1.99 16.02
CA LEU A 46 -6.26 1.31 14.72
C LEU A 46 -6.39 -0.20 14.89
N VAL A 47 -7.28 -0.83 14.13
CA VAL A 47 -7.39 -2.30 14.04
C VAL A 47 -6.91 -2.74 12.67
N ALA A 48 -5.81 -3.49 12.61
CA ALA A 48 -5.15 -3.92 11.39
C ALA A 48 -4.68 -5.37 11.46
N LYS A 49 -4.50 -6.02 10.31
CA LYS A 49 -3.83 -7.33 10.23
C LYS A 49 -2.33 -7.20 10.53
N PRO A 50 -1.64 -8.29 10.99
CA PRO A 50 -0.24 -8.23 11.40
C PRO A 50 0.68 -7.56 10.37
N TRP A 51 0.61 -8.00 9.11
CA TRP A 51 1.45 -7.47 8.04
C TRP A 51 1.12 -6.03 7.61
N VAL A 52 -0.06 -5.51 7.96
CA VAL A 52 -0.45 -4.12 7.68
C VAL A 52 -0.18 -3.23 8.88
N SER A 53 -0.28 -3.76 10.11
CA SER A 53 -0.12 -2.99 11.34
C SER A 53 1.25 -2.31 11.43
N GLU A 54 2.31 -2.96 10.92
CA GLU A 54 3.65 -2.39 10.89
C GLU A 54 3.72 -1.07 10.09
N LEU A 55 2.87 -0.88 9.07
CA LEU A 55 2.83 0.36 8.29
C LEU A 55 2.53 1.58 9.16
N PHE A 56 1.69 1.40 10.17
CA PHE A 56 1.19 2.47 11.03
C PHE A 56 2.01 2.67 12.31
N LEU A 57 3.09 1.91 12.51
CA LEU A 57 4.03 2.17 13.60
C LEU A 57 4.60 3.59 13.46
N HIS A 58 4.57 4.33 14.56
CA HIS A 58 5.02 5.73 14.62
C HIS A 58 4.19 6.73 13.78
N HIS A 59 3.02 6.31 13.25
CA HIS A 59 2.17 7.23 12.50
C HIS A 59 1.46 8.19 13.47
N PRO A 60 1.57 9.54 13.28
CA PRO A 60 1.09 10.53 14.26
C PRO A 60 -0.43 10.53 14.44
N ALA A 61 -1.18 10.02 13.45
CA ALA A 61 -2.63 9.90 13.53
C ALA A 61 -3.11 8.64 14.27
N VAL A 62 -2.20 7.76 14.73
CA VAL A 62 -2.55 6.52 15.44
C VAL A 62 -2.06 6.61 16.88
N SER A 63 -2.98 6.58 17.83
CA SER A 63 -2.65 6.59 19.26
C SER A 63 -2.34 5.19 19.78
N ARG A 64 -3.05 4.17 19.26
CA ARG A 64 -2.93 2.77 19.70
C ARG A 64 -3.30 1.81 18.58
N GLN A 65 -2.74 0.60 18.62
CA GLN A 65 -3.05 -0.45 17.65
C GLN A 65 -3.57 -1.72 18.34
N ILE A 66 -4.56 -2.35 17.72
CA ILE A 66 -5.02 -3.71 18.01
C ILE A 66 -4.71 -4.55 16.78
N VAL A 67 -3.82 -5.51 16.93
CA VAL A 67 -3.47 -6.42 15.84
C VAL A 67 -4.53 -7.51 15.74
N TYR A 68 -5.22 -7.55 14.62
CA TYR A 68 -6.22 -8.59 14.31
C TYR A 68 -5.58 -9.70 13.48
N ASP A 69 -5.28 -10.82 14.11
CA ASP A 69 -4.70 -12.00 13.49
C ASP A 69 -5.73 -13.15 13.38
N PRO A 70 -6.42 -13.29 12.21
CA PRO A 70 -7.40 -14.34 12.00
C PRO A 70 -6.79 -15.72 11.77
N GLU A 71 -5.50 -15.82 11.57
CA GLU A 71 -4.80 -17.09 11.32
C GLU A 71 -4.23 -17.68 12.62
N ALA A 72 -4.02 -16.86 13.64
CA ALA A 72 -3.52 -17.26 14.95
C ALA A 72 -4.48 -16.84 16.07
N GLU A 73 -4.23 -15.72 16.74
CA GLU A 73 -4.89 -15.30 17.97
C GLU A 73 -6.41 -15.14 17.85
N HIS A 74 -6.88 -14.68 16.68
CA HIS A 74 -8.29 -14.39 16.43
C HIS A 74 -8.96 -15.40 15.49
N ARG A 75 -8.46 -16.65 15.48
CA ARG A 75 -8.98 -17.72 14.64
C ARG A 75 -10.28 -18.30 15.20
N GLY A 76 -11.26 -18.53 14.32
CA GLY A 76 -12.53 -19.18 14.63
C GLY A 76 -13.42 -18.39 15.59
N VAL A 77 -14.38 -19.08 16.20
CA VAL A 77 -15.41 -18.44 17.05
C VAL A 77 -14.80 -17.86 18.35
N GLN A 78 -13.90 -18.58 18.99
CA GLN A 78 -13.23 -18.09 20.20
C GLN A 78 -12.38 -16.85 19.93
N GLY A 79 -11.61 -16.88 18.84
CA GLY A 79 -10.81 -15.73 18.41
C GLY A 79 -11.67 -14.52 18.03
N PHE A 80 -12.82 -14.73 17.39
CA PHE A 80 -13.79 -13.66 17.13
C PHE A 80 -14.24 -12.98 18.44
N TRP A 81 -14.66 -13.75 19.44
CA TRP A 81 -15.09 -13.20 20.72
C TRP A 81 -13.95 -12.52 21.48
N LYS A 82 -12.72 -13.04 21.36
CA LYS A 82 -11.54 -12.38 21.94
C LYS A 82 -11.37 -10.96 21.37
N LEU A 83 -11.47 -10.79 20.04
CA LEU A 83 -11.42 -9.48 19.41
C LEU A 83 -12.58 -8.59 19.85
N VAL A 84 -13.80 -9.11 19.89
CA VAL A 84 -14.98 -8.37 20.33
C VAL A 84 -14.82 -7.85 21.77
N HIS A 85 -14.33 -8.69 22.69
CA HIS A 85 -14.09 -8.29 24.08
C HIS A 85 -12.98 -7.23 24.20
N ALA A 86 -11.90 -7.36 23.42
CA ALA A 86 -10.84 -6.38 23.36
C ALA A 86 -11.40 -5.00 22.92
N LEU A 87 -12.22 -5.00 21.86
CA LEU A 87 -12.85 -3.75 21.36
C LEU A 87 -13.87 -3.15 22.34
N ARG A 88 -14.68 -3.97 23.04
CA ARG A 88 -15.58 -3.50 24.11
C ARG A 88 -14.80 -2.83 25.23
N GLY A 89 -13.66 -3.41 25.62
CA GLY A 89 -12.77 -2.84 26.64
C GLY A 89 -12.23 -1.47 26.30
N GLU A 90 -12.11 -1.17 24.99
CA GLU A 90 -11.64 0.14 24.50
C GLU A 90 -12.67 1.26 24.72
N LYS A 91 -13.97 0.96 24.85
CA LYS A 91 -15.05 1.94 24.98
C LYS A 91 -15.04 2.99 23.86
N VAL A 92 -15.01 2.51 22.64
CA VAL A 92 -14.92 3.31 21.42
C VAL A 92 -16.27 4.01 21.15
N ASP A 93 -16.25 5.32 20.86
CA ASP A 93 -17.45 6.09 20.52
C ASP A 93 -17.89 5.92 19.07
N ALA A 94 -16.91 5.80 18.16
CA ALA A 94 -17.16 5.66 16.74
C ALA A 94 -16.18 4.71 16.07
N ALA A 95 -16.67 3.95 15.09
CA ALA A 95 -15.87 3.11 14.23
C ALA A 95 -15.92 3.59 12.77
N VAL A 96 -14.76 3.84 12.17
CA VAL A 96 -14.60 4.10 10.75
C VAL A 96 -14.03 2.86 10.08
N LEU A 97 -14.80 2.24 9.19
CA LEU A 97 -14.48 0.97 8.57
C LEU A 97 -13.97 1.16 7.13
N PHE A 98 -12.68 1.42 6.95
CA PHE A 98 -12.06 1.50 5.64
C PHE A 98 -12.07 0.14 4.92
N GLN A 99 -11.95 -0.95 5.67
CA GLN A 99 -12.14 -2.29 5.13
C GLN A 99 -13.62 -2.54 4.82
N ASN A 100 -13.93 -2.99 3.60
CA ASN A 100 -15.30 -3.22 3.14
C ASN A 100 -15.93 -4.55 3.58
N ALA A 101 -15.16 -5.50 4.12
CA ALA A 101 -15.66 -6.83 4.47
C ALA A 101 -16.80 -6.79 5.49
N PHE A 102 -17.77 -7.68 5.33
CA PHE A 102 -18.88 -7.89 6.26
C PHE A 102 -18.39 -8.09 7.71
N HIS A 103 -17.35 -8.91 7.89
CA HIS A 103 -16.76 -9.20 9.19
C HIS A 103 -16.32 -7.94 9.96
N ALA A 104 -15.83 -6.90 9.29
CA ALA A 104 -15.41 -5.66 9.95
C ALA A 104 -16.60 -4.95 10.61
N ALA A 105 -17.72 -4.85 9.91
CA ALA A 105 -18.94 -4.26 10.46
C ALA A 105 -19.57 -5.15 11.54
N TRP A 106 -19.54 -6.47 11.34
CA TRP A 106 -20.07 -7.44 12.29
C TRP A 106 -19.30 -7.41 13.61
N THR A 107 -17.97 -7.34 13.57
CA THR A 107 -17.14 -7.18 14.76
C THR A 107 -17.45 -5.88 15.50
N ALA A 108 -17.56 -4.76 14.79
CA ALA A 108 -17.89 -3.46 15.39
C ALA A 108 -19.31 -3.45 16.01
N TRP A 109 -20.26 -4.12 15.38
CA TRP A 109 -21.61 -4.28 15.89
C TRP A 109 -21.65 -5.11 17.19
N TRP A 110 -20.98 -6.26 17.22
CA TRP A 110 -20.86 -7.08 18.44
C TRP A 110 -20.04 -6.42 19.53
N ALA A 111 -19.14 -5.52 19.18
CA ALA A 111 -18.40 -4.72 20.17
C ALA A 111 -19.23 -3.58 20.77
N ASP A 112 -20.52 -3.47 20.43
CA ASP A 112 -21.47 -2.44 20.88
C ASP A 112 -21.00 -1.00 20.61
N ILE A 113 -20.19 -0.80 19.55
CA ILE A 113 -19.73 0.54 19.17
C ILE A 113 -20.93 1.32 18.64
N PRO A 114 -21.28 2.48 19.26
CA PRO A 114 -22.55 3.15 19.00
C PRO A 114 -22.63 3.74 17.59
N VAL A 115 -21.55 4.29 17.05
CA VAL A 115 -21.51 4.84 15.70
C VAL A 115 -20.58 3.99 14.82
N ARG A 116 -21.09 3.49 13.69
CA ARG A 116 -20.36 2.61 12.79
C ARG A 116 -20.51 3.11 11.36
N VAL A 117 -19.44 3.73 10.86
CA VAL A 117 -19.37 4.37 9.54
C VAL A 117 -18.63 3.47 8.54
N GLY A 118 -19.19 3.29 7.37
CA GLY A 118 -18.55 2.53 6.30
C GLY A 118 -19.34 2.58 5.00
N TYR A 119 -18.72 2.18 3.90
CA TYR A 119 -19.44 2.03 2.64
C TYR A 119 -20.45 0.88 2.69
N ALA A 120 -21.61 1.07 2.07
CA ALA A 120 -22.71 0.09 1.93
C ALA A 120 -22.33 -1.01 0.92
N ARG A 121 -21.40 -1.89 1.30
CA ARG A 121 -20.89 -3.01 0.47
C ARG A 121 -20.95 -4.33 1.23
N GLU A 122 -20.77 -5.43 0.51
CA GLU A 122 -20.64 -6.78 1.07
C GLU A 122 -21.79 -7.16 2.05
N GLY A 123 -23.00 -6.65 1.81
CA GLY A 123 -24.19 -6.96 2.61
C GLY A 123 -24.20 -6.37 4.03
N ARG A 124 -23.23 -5.51 4.40
CA ARG A 124 -23.04 -5.01 5.77
C ARG A 124 -23.85 -3.78 6.16
N SER A 125 -24.66 -3.21 5.24
CA SER A 125 -25.36 -1.94 5.47
C SER A 125 -26.25 -1.93 6.72
N ARG A 126 -26.85 -3.07 7.09
CA ARG A 126 -27.69 -3.20 8.29
C ARG A 126 -26.90 -3.18 9.62
N LEU A 127 -25.60 -3.42 9.56
CA LEU A 127 -24.71 -3.41 10.72
C LEU A 127 -24.08 -2.02 10.93
N LEU A 128 -24.16 -1.15 9.94
CA LEU A 128 -23.68 0.21 10.00
C LEU A 128 -24.79 1.15 10.52
N THR A 129 -24.41 2.16 11.32
CA THR A 129 -25.31 3.27 11.65
C THR A 129 -25.33 4.30 10.52
N ASP A 130 -24.18 4.49 9.86
CA ASP A 130 -23.98 5.39 8.75
C ASP A 130 -23.46 4.61 7.55
N ALA A 131 -24.37 3.98 6.83
CA ALA A 131 -24.11 3.22 5.63
C ALA A 131 -23.98 4.17 4.43
N VAL A 132 -22.74 4.51 4.05
CA VAL A 132 -22.47 5.44 2.96
C VAL A 132 -22.54 4.73 1.61
N GLU A 133 -23.28 5.27 0.67
CA GLU A 133 -23.30 4.75 -0.69
C GLU A 133 -21.96 4.96 -1.40
N VAL A 134 -21.49 3.92 -2.10
CA VAL A 134 -20.25 4.02 -2.86
C VAL A 134 -20.45 4.96 -4.05
N PRO A 135 -19.68 6.04 -4.15
CA PRO A 135 -19.78 6.91 -5.33
C PRO A 135 -19.30 6.16 -6.60
N PRO A 136 -19.78 6.53 -7.78
CA PRO A 136 -19.23 6.01 -9.02
C PRO A 136 -17.71 6.23 -9.07
N ALA A 137 -16.95 5.29 -9.67
CA ALA A 137 -15.49 5.37 -9.75
C ALA A 137 -15.00 6.70 -10.36
N ALA A 138 -15.73 7.24 -11.33
CA ALA A 138 -15.44 8.54 -11.93
C ALA A 138 -15.52 9.72 -10.93
N ALA A 139 -16.24 9.56 -9.81
CA ALA A 139 -16.41 10.63 -8.82
C ALA A 139 -15.28 10.71 -7.80
N TYR A 140 -14.49 9.64 -7.63
CA TYR A 140 -13.32 9.67 -6.74
C TYR A 140 -11.99 9.46 -7.49
N GLY A 141 -12.01 8.93 -8.72
CA GLY A 141 -10.82 8.71 -9.53
C GLY A 141 -9.84 7.74 -8.89
N HIS A 142 -8.91 8.25 -8.09
CA HIS A 142 -7.91 7.44 -7.38
C HIS A 142 -8.43 6.88 -6.04
N HIS A 143 -8.01 5.67 -5.66
CA HIS A 143 -8.45 5.00 -4.43
C HIS A 143 -8.09 5.74 -3.14
N ALA A 144 -7.09 6.61 -3.12
CA ALA A 144 -6.86 7.47 -1.96
C ALA A 144 -8.06 8.40 -1.69
N HIS A 145 -8.63 8.99 -2.74
CA HIS A 145 -9.84 9.79 -2.62
C HIS A 145 -11.08 8.97 -2.20
N TYR A 146 -11.13 7.68 -2.54
CA TYR A 146 -12.22 6.79 -2.09
C TYR A 146 -12.34 6.77 -0.57
N TYR A 147 -11.22 6.71 0.16
CA TYR A 147 -11.23 6.74 1.64
C TYR A 147 -11.57 8.11 2.19
N VAL A 148 -11.07 9.19 1.59
CA VAL A 148 -11.39 10.57 1.99
C VAL A 148 -12.88 10.87 1.72
N GLN A 149 -13.42 10.42 0.59
CA GLN A 149 -14.83 10.54 0.24
C GLN A 149 -15.77 9.81 1.22
N LEU A 150 -15.35 8.69 1.80
CA LEU A 150 -16.10 8.04 2.87
C LEU A 150 -16.33 8.98 4.04
N LEU A 151 -15.26 9.61 4.52
CA LEU A 151 -15.32 10.53 5.67
C LEU A 151 -16.19 11.76 5.37
N PHE A 152 -16.00 12.36 4.20
CA PHE A 152 -16.77 13.53 3.75
C PHE A 152 -18.26 13.22 3.64
N ARG A 153 -18.62 12.12 2.97
CA ARG A 153 -20.03 11.73 2.78
C ARG A 153 -20.71 11.30 4.08
N ALA A 154 -19.96 10.78 5.02
CA ALA A 154 -20.42 10.50 6.37
C ALA A 154 -20.53 11.76 7.26
N GLY A 155 -20.06 12.91 6.79
CA GLY A 155 -20.03 14.16 7.56
C GLY A 155 -19.00 14.17 8.69
N LEU A 156 -17.97 13.31 8.60
CA LEU A 156 -16.87 13.24 9.55
C LEU A 156 -15.78 14.28 9.27
N ILE A 157 -15.69 14.80 8.06
CA ILE A 157 -14.83 15.93 7.67
C ILE A 157 -15.64 16.93 6.86
N GLU A 158 -15.23 18.20 6.86
CA GLU A 158 -15.97 19.28 6.21
C GLU A 158 -15.82 19.26 4.67
N ARG A 159 -14.64 18.93 4.19
CA ARG A 159 -14.34 18.86 2.76
C ARG A 159 -13.30 17.78 2.44
N PRO A 160 -13.36 17.18 1.24
CA PRO A 160 -12.35 16.25 0.77
C PRO A 160 -11.23 17.05 0.09
N ASP A 161 -10.09 17.23 0.75
CA ASP A 161 -8.94 17.86 0.10
C ASP A 161 -8.34 16.94 -0.98
N PRO A 162 -7.79 17.50 -2.06
CA PRO A 162 -7.08 16.73 -3.07
C PRO A 162 -5.91 15.95 -2.46
N VAL A 163 -5.73 14.70 -2.88
CA VAL A 163 -4.61 13.86 -2.45
C VAL A 163 -3.64 13.75 -3.63
N GLU A 164 -2.55 14.49 -3.58
CA GLU A 164 -1.52 14.48 -4.62
C GLU A 164 -0.32 13.60 -4.25
N GLU A 165 -0.04 13.47 -2.97
CA GLU A 165 1.01 12.60 -2.44
C GLU A 165 0.60 11.95 -1.13
N VAL A 166 1.29 10.87 -0.79
CA VAL A 166 1.19 10.20 0.51
C VAL A 166 2.59 10.16 1.11
N ARG A 167 2.72 10.36 2.41
CA ARG A 167 4.01 10.36 3.10
C ARG A 167 4.08 9.28 4.17
N LEU A 168 5.19 8.56 4.16
CA LEU A 168 5.57 7.62 5.20
C LEU A 168 6.87 8.06 5.86
N VAL A 169 6.98 7.82 7.15
CA VAL A 169 8.13 8.22 7.95
C VAL A 169 8.81 6.97 8.53
N LEU A 170 10.13 6.98 8.46
CA LEU A 170 11.02 6.02 9.13
C LEU A 170 11.68 6.72 10.31
N ASP A 171 11.79 6.03 11.42
CA ASP A 171 12.53 6.54 12.57
C ASP A 171 14.05 6.44 12.37
N LYS A 172 14.81 6.95 13.36
CA LYS A 172 16.27 6.95 13.29
C LYS A 172 16.87 5.54 13.37
N ALA A 173 16.27 4.65 14.14
CA ALA A 173 16.75 3.28 14.32
C ALA A 173 16.54 2.46 13.04
N GLU A 174 15.38 2.60 12.38
CA GLU A 174 15.07 1.97 11.11
C GLU A 174 16.01 2.41 9.98
N LYS A 175 16.28 3.72 9.89
CA LYS A 175 17.26 4.28 8.95
C LYS A 175 18.68 3.79 9.22
N ALA A 176 19.06 3.68 10.48
CA ALA A 176 20.38 3.18 10.87
C ALA A 176 20.52 1.68 10.58
N TRP A 177 19.45 0.89 10.85
CA TRP A 177 19.41 -0.53 10.52
C TRP A 177 19.55 -0.74 9.01
N ALA A 178 18.79 0.00 8.20
CA ALA A 178 18.83 -0.13 6.75
C ALA A 178 20.23 0.16 6.17
N ARG A 179 20.90 1.21 6.64
CA ARG A 179 22.28 1.51 6.25
C ARG A 179 23.23 0.36 6.59
N LYS A 180 23.20 -0.14 7.83
CA LYS A 180 24.03 -1.29 8.24
C LYS A 180 23.73 -2.54 7.40
N CYS A 181 22.49 -2.75 7.00
CA CYS A 181 22.12 -3.87 6.13
C CYS A 181 22.76 -3.70 4.73
N VAL A 182 22.70 -2.51 4.16
CA VAL A 182 23.34 -2.19 2.87
C VAL A 182 24.85 -2.36 2.95
N GLU A 183 25.49 -1.87 4.03
CA GLU A 183 26.92 -2.09 4.33
C GLU A 183 27.27 -3.57 4.42
N ALA A 184 26.49 -4.36 5.17
CA ALA A 184 26.70 -5.80 5.33
C ALA A 184 26.53 -6.60 4.02
N LEU A 185 25.78 -6.06 3.05
CA LEU A 185 25.65 -6.61 1.71
C LEU A 185 26.78 -6.16 0.76
N GLY A 186 27.70 -5.30 1.21
CA GLY A 186 28.78 -4.74 0.39
C GLY A 186 28.29 -3.73 -0.67
N LEU A 187 27.14 -3.08 -0.43
CA LEU A 187 26.49 -2.15 -1.36
C LEU A 187 26.59 -0.68 -0.90
N ASP A 188 27.48 -0.37 0.05
CA ASP A 188 27.68 0.96 0.63
C ASP A 188 28.69 1.83 -0.11
N GLY A 189 29.15 1.37 -1.27
CA GLY A 189 30.06 2.10 -2.15
C GLY A 189 29.41 3.36 -2.77
N PRO A 190 30.20 4.16 -3.54
CA PRO A 190 29.72 5.38 -4.19
C PRO A 190 28.83 5.09 -5.40
N ARG A 191 28.25 3.91 -5.49
CA ARG A 191 27.38 3.48 -6.58
C ARG A 191 25.92 3.80 -6.30
N PHE A 192 25.14 3.96 -7.36
CA PHE A 192 23.69 4.01 -7.26
C PHE A 192 23.15 2.68 -6.74
N LEU A 193 22.19 2.70 -5.81
CA LEU A 193 21.47 1.52 -5.41
C LEU A 193 20.10 1.49 -6.12
N VAL A 194 19.92 0.51 -7.01
CA VAL A 194 18.67 0.31 -7.74
C VAL A 194 17.92 -0.86 -7.11
N GLY A 195 16.70 -0.62 -6.70
CA GLY A 195 15.80 -1.65 -6.20
C GLY A 195 14.88 -2.20 -7.27
N LEU A 196 14.76 -3.52 -7.37
CA LEU A 196 13.80 -4.19 -8.23
C LEU A 196 12.77 -4.94 -7.39
N HIS A 197 11.49 -4.73 -7.65
CA HIS A 197 10.41 -5.52 -7.05
C HIS A 197 9.60 -6.21 -8.16
N PRO A 198 9.99 -7.42 -8.58
CA PRO A 198 9.37 -8.14 -9.70
C PRO A 198 8.09 -8.89 -9.32
N GLY A 199 7.77 -8.94 -8.02
CA GLY A 199 6.59 -9.61 -7.49
C GLY A 199 5.29 -8.83 -7.68
N ALA A 200 4.18 -9.53 -7.46
CA ALA A 200 2.84 -8.96 -7.31
C ALA A 200 1.93 -9.97 -6.59
N ALA A 201 1.53 -9.68 -5.36
CA ALA A 201 0.69 -10.56 -4.55
C ALA A 201 -0.73 -10.76 -5.12
N PHE A 202 -1.23 -9.81 -5.89
CA PHE A 202 -2.55 -9.94 -6.53
C PHE A 202 -2.59 -11.11 -7.52
N GLY A 203 -1.53 -11.31 -8.30
CA GLY A 203 -1.45 -12.40 -9.26
C GLY A 203 -0.45 -12.16 -10.40
N PRO A 204 -0.12 -13.21 -11.18
CA PRO A 204 0.88 -13.15 -12.24
C PRO A 204 0.52 -12.18 -13.38
N ALA A 205 -0.78 -11.85 -13.58
CA ALA A 205 -1.20 -10.89 -14.60
C ALA A 205 -0.65 -9.46 -14.39
N LYS A 206 -0.10 -9.16 -13.21
CA LYS A 206 0.57 -7.89 -12.89
C LYS A 206 2.09 -7.97 -13.00
N ARG A 207 2.68 -9.14 -13.26
CA ARG A 207 4.13 -9.33 -13.27
C ARG A 207 4.70 -9.09 -14.65
N TRP A 208 5.67 -8.17 -14.74
CA TRP A 208 6.48 -8.04 -15.94
C TRP A 208 7.46 -9.23 -16.05
N LEU A 209 8.00 -9.49 -17.25
CA LEU A 209 8.73 -10.71 -17.55
C LEU A 209 10.08 -10.75 -16.81
N PRO A 210 10.46 -11.90 -16.22
CA PRO A 210 11.73 -12.06 -15.50
C PRO A 210 12.96 -11.74 -16.36
N ASP A 211 12.98 -12.19 -17.63
CA ASP A 211 14.07 -11.93 -18.58
C ASP A 211 14.28 -10.43 -18.81
N ARG A 212 13.19 -9.67 -18.82
CA ARG A 212 13.24 -8.22 -19.02
C ARG A 212 13.69 -7.48 -17.77
N PHE A 213 13.36 -7.99 -16.56
CA PHE A 213 13.94 -7.45 -15.33
C PHE A 213 15.45 -7.65 -15.29
N ALA A 214 15.95 -8.81 -15.74
CA ALA A 214 17.38 -9.10 -15.82
C ALA A 214 18.09 -8.18 -16.82
N ASP A 215 17.61 -8.09 -18.07
CA ASP A 215 18.15 -7.18 -19.09
C ASP A 215 18.13 -5.71 -18.62
N LEU A 216 17.04 -5.27 -18.01
CA LEU A 216 16.94 -3.91 -17.46
C LEU A 216 17.98 -3.67 -16.36
N ALA A 217 18.15 -4.64 -15.45
CA ALA A 217 19.11 -4.53 -14.36
C ALA A 217 20.54 -4.33 -14.89
N ASP A 218 20.97 -5.17 -15.84
CA ASP A 218 22.30 -5.07 -16.43
C ASP A 218 22.51 -3.74 -17.17
N ARG A 219 21.51 -3.24 -17.89
CA ARG A 219 21.57 -1.90 -18.51
C ARG A 219 21.66 -0.76 -17.49
N LEU A 220 20.93 -0.85 -16.36
CA LEU A 220 21.00 0.16 -15.30
C LEU A 220 22.36 0.13 -14.58
N ILE A 221 22.94 -1.07 -14.37
CA ILE A 221 24.28 -1.24 -13.82
C ILE A 221 25.29 -0.53 -14.71
N GLY A 222 25.25 -0.78 -16.01
CA GLY A 222 26.16 -0.16 -16.97
C GLY A 222 25.99 1.35 -17.11
N ALA A 223 24.74 1.84 -17.15
CA ALA A 223 24.44 3.25 -17.38
C ALA A 223 24.67 4.14 -16.14
N LEU A 224 24.45 3.62 -14.94
CA LEU A 224 24.47 4.37 -13.69
C LEU A 224 25.65 4.02 -12.78
N ASN A 225 26.48 3.05 -13.13
CA ASN A 225 27.43 2.42 -12.21
C ASN A 225 26.72 1.99 -10.92
N ALA A 226 25.66 1.19 -11.07
CA ALA A 226 24.75 0.86 -9.99
C ALA A 226 25.00 -0.53 -9.40
N ASP A 227 24.58 -0.69 -8.15
CA ASP A 227 24.33 -1.99 -7.54
C ASP A 227 22.83 -2.29 -7.55
N VAL A 228 22.45 -3.56 -7.60
CA VAL A 228 21.04 -3.97 -7.67
C VAL A 228 20.62 -4.77 -6.47
N LEU A 229 19.47 -4.40 -5.89
CA LEU A 229 18.82 -5.07 -4.78
C LEU A 229 17.45 -5.61 -5.22
N ILE A 230 17.23 -6.93 -5.13
CA ILE A 230 15.96 -7.55 -5.52
C ILE A 230 15.11 -7.83 -4.28
N PHE A 231 13.93 -7.20 -4.24
CA PHE A 231 12.93 -7.34 -3.20
C PHE A 231 11.86 -8.38 -3.57
N GLY A 232 11.15 -8.86 -2.58
CA GLY A 232 9.99 -9.75 -2.74
C GLY A 232 9.54 -10.33 -1.42
N ALA A 233 8.31 -10.86 -1.40
CA ALA A 233 7.80 -11.69 -0.32
C ALA A 233 8.53 -13.05 -0.28
N PRO A 234 8.39 -13.85 0.80
CA PRO A 234 8.99 -15.19 0.87
C PRO A 234 8.64 -16.08 -0.34
N GLU A 235 7.40 -16.03 -0.79
CA GLU A 235 6.88 -16.80 -1.93
C GLU A 235 7.43 -16.31 -3.28
N GLU A 236 7.97 -15.10 -3.32
CA GLU A 236 8.56 -14.47 -4.51
C GLU A 236 10.09 -14.67 -4.60
N LYS A 237 10.70 -15.28 -3.58
CA LYS A 237 12.14 -15.58 -3.59
C LYS A 237 12.59 -16.40 -4.82
N PRO A 238 11.86 -17.46 -5.26
CA PRO A 238 12.23 -18.18 -6.48
C PRO A 238 12.21 -17.30 -7.73
N LEU A 239 11.30 -16.32 -7.82
CA LEU A 239 11.26 -15.36 -8.92
C LEU A 239 12.51 -14.45 -8.90
N ALA A 240 12.89 -13.94 -7.72
CA ALA A 240 14.09 -13.12 -7.56
C ALA A 240 15.37 -13.89 -7.96
N GLU A 241 15.49 -15.15 -7.53
CA GLU A 241 16.60 -16.03 -7.89
C GLU A 241 16.64 -16.33 -9.39
N ALA A 242 15.49 -16.57 -10.03
CA ALA A 242 15.41 -16.79 -11.47
C ALA A 242 15.83 -15.55 -12.29
N ILE A 243 15.54 -14.34 -11.80
CA ILE A 243 16.02 -13.10 -12.41
C ILE A 243 17.54 -12.99 -12.24
N ALA A 244 18.05 -13.18 -11.02
CA ALA A 244 19.48 -13.10 -10.74
C ALA A 244 20.31 -14.08 -11.59
N GLN A 245 19.80 -15.28 -11.84
CA GLN A 245 20.46 -16.28 -12.71
C GLN A 245 20.56 -15.86 -14.18
N LYS A 246 19.72 -14.93 -14.63
CA LYS A 246 19.68 -14.42 -16.00
C LYS A 246 20.48 -13.12 -16.18
N MET A 247 20.87 -12.48 -15.08
CA MET A 247 21.70 -11.27 -15.12
C MET A 247 23.15 -11.60 -15.41
N GLU A 248 23.84 -10.70 -16.11
CA GLU A 248 25.29 -10.75 -16.30
C GLU A 248 26.04 -10.39 -15.02
N HIS A 249 25.42 -9.55 -14.15
CA HIS A 249 25.97 -9.11 -12.89
C HIS A 249 25.21 -9.72 -11.72
N SER A 250 25.89 -9.95 -10.59
CA SER A 250 25.26 -10.55 -9.41
C SER A 250 24.53 -9.48 -8.56
N PRO A 251 23.20 -9.53 -8.46
CA PRO A 251 22.45 -8.65 -7.55
C PRO A 251 22.46 -9.20 -6.14
N ALA A 252 22.17 -8.33 -5.14
CA ALA A 252 21.81 -8.78 -3.82
C ALA A 252 20.31 -9.12 -3.75
N ILE A 253 19.96 -10.25 -3.12
CA ILE A 253 18.56 -10.69 -2.97
C ILE A 253 18.16 -10.61 -1.51
N VAL A 254 17.16 -9.78 -1.23
CA VAL A 254 16.54 -9.63 0.11
C VAL A 254 15.10 -10.15 0.15
N ALA A 255 14.63 -10.76 -0.93
CA ALA A 255 13.31 -11.37 -1.01
C ALA A 255 13.12 -12.40 0.12
N GLY A 256 12.04 -12.25 0.89
CA GLY A 256 11.70 -13.11 2.02
C GLY A 256 12.56 -12.93 3.28
N ARG A 257 13.40 -11.88 3.34
CA ARG A 257 14.33 -11.65 4.46
C ARG A 257 14.03 -10.39 5.27
N THR A 258 12.93 -9.71 4.99
CA THR A 258 12.60 -8.42 5.61
C THR A 258 11.20 -8.41 6.20
N THR A 259 11.03 -7.76 7.36
CA THR A 259 9.72 -7.29 7.81
C THR A 259 9.27 -6.12 6.94
N LEU A 260 8.02 -5.64 7.11
CA LEU A 260 7.54 -4.50 6.34
C LEU A 260 8.36 -3.22 6.62
N ARG A 261 8.69 -2.96 7.89
CA ARG A 261 9.51 -1.80 8.27
C ARG A 261 10.94 -1.89 7.73
N GLN A 262 11.51 -3.08 7.74
CA GLN A 262 12.82 -3.35 7.14
C GLN A 262 12.80 -3.15 5.62
N LEU A 263 11.76 -3.62 4.94
CA LEU A 263 11.54 -3.37 3.52
C LEU A 263 11.49 -1.86 3.24
N MET A 264 10.69 -1.11 4.01
CA MET A 264 10.59 0.36 3.88
C MET A 264 11.96 1.02 4.09
N GLY A 265 12.73 0.58 5.09
CA GLY A 265 14.07 1.05 5.35
C GLY A 265 15.02 0.85 4.16
N LEU A 266 15.01 -0.33 3.56
CA LEU A 266 15.86 -0.65 2.39
C LEU A 266 15.38 0.06 1.12
N LEU A 267 14.06 0.18 0.89
CA LEU A 267 13.52 0.98 -0.21
C LEU A 267 14.01 2.43 -0.13
N ALA A 268 14.05 3.01 1.07
CA ALA A 268 14.52 4.38 1.28
C ALA A 268 16.04 4.56 1.08
N GLN A 269 16.84 3.49 1.00
CA GLN A 269 18.26 3.57 0.64
C GLN A 269 18.46 3.59 -0.88
N CYS A 270 17.46 3.14 -1.66
CA CYS A 270 17.56 3.11 -3.12
C CYS A 270 17.37 4.51 -3.72
N GLN A 271 18.14 4.82 -4.76
CA GLN A 271 17.96 6.03 -5.56
C GLN A 271 16.94 5.85 -6.68
N LEU A 272 16.61 4.60 -7.01
CA LEU A 272 15.61 4.24 -8.01
C LEU A 272 14.95 2.92 -7.63
N ILE A 273 13.63 2.84 -7.81
CA ILE A 273 12.88 1.59 -7.72
C ILE A 273 12.23 1.30 -9.08
N VAL A 274 12.35 0.06 -9.56
CA VAL A 274 11.52 -0.45 -10.67
C VAL A 274 10.65 -1.57 -10.13
N THR A 275 9.35 -1.45 -10.33
CA THR A 275 8.38 -2.35 -9.71
C THR A 275 7.17 -2.59 -10.61
N ASN A 276 6.47 -3.69 -10.38
CA ASN A 276 5.12 -3.88 -10.88
C ASN A 276 4.10 -3.10 -10.02
N ASP A 277 2.84 -3.04 -10.45
CA ASP A 277 1.70 -2.57 -9.64
C ASP A 277 1.51 -3.47 -8.40
N SER A 278 2.06 -3.05 -7.28
CA SER A 278 2.16 -3.83 -6.04
C SER A 278 2.23 -2.94 -4.80
N GLY A 279 2.13 -3.54 -3.60
CA GLY A 279 2.26 -2.82 -2.33
C GLY A 279 3.57 -2.01 -2.21
N PRO A 280 4.74 -2.60 -2.48
CA PRO A 280 6.03 -1.90 -2.47
C PRO A 280 6.13 -0.68 -3.38
N MET A 281 5.40 -0.64 -4.49
CA MET A 281 5.25 0.56 -5.32
C MET A 281 4.73 1.75 -4.51
N HIS A 282 3.66 1.55 -3.77
CA HIS A 282 3.06 2.59 -2.93
C HIS A 282 3.96 2.99 -1.78
N LEU A 283 4.68 2.02 -1.19
CA LEU A 283 5.67 2.30 -0.13
C LEU A 283 6.80 3.18 -0.65
N ALA A 284 7.38 2.84 -1.82
CA ALA A 284 8.45 3.62 -2.44
C ALA A 284 8.01 5.04 -2.77
N ALA A 285 6.81 5.20 -3.35
CA ALA A 285 6.22 6.50 -3.63
C ALA A 285 6.05 7.33 -2.37
N ALA A 286 5.46 6.75 -1.31
CA ALA A 286 5.21 7.42 -0.04
C ALA A 286 6.49 7.75 0.76
N LEU A 287 7.59 7.05 0.49
CA LEU A 287 8.93 7.35 1.01
C LEU A 287 9.66 8.41 0.16
N GLY A 288 9.06 8.88 -0.94
CA GLY A 288 9.65 9.86 -1.85
C GLY A 288 10.80 9.32 -2.71
N VAL A 289 10.90 8.00 -2.87
CA VAL A 289 11.93 7.37 -3.71
C VAL A 289 11.52 7.47 -5.18
N PRO A 290 12.43 7.90 -6.09
CA PRO A 290 12.17 7.86 -7.52
C PRO A 290 11.81 6.45 -7.98
N LEU A 291 10.71 6.31 -8.73
CA LEU A 291 10.27 4.98 -9.14
C LEU A 291 9.66 4.94 -10.53
N VAL A 292 9.81 3.79 -11.18
CA VAL A 292 9.09 3.39 -12.39
C VAL A 292 8.18 2.21 -12.05
N ALA A 293 6.88 2.39 -12.27
CA ALA A 293 5.86 1.38 -12.03
C ALA A 293 5.32 0.82 -13.35
N ILE A 294 5.36 -0.49 -13.50
CA ILE A 294 4.89 -1.18 -14.71
C ILE A 294 3.48 -1.69 -14.47
N PHE A 295 2.55 -1.24 -15.32
CA PHE A 295 1.14 -1.59 -15.27
C PHE A 295 0.72 -2.40 -16.49
N GLY A 296 -0.18 -3.34 -16.25
CA GLY A 296 -0.77 -4.18 -17.31
C GLY A 296 -2.26 -4.38 -17.11
N SER A 297 -2.66 -5.36 -16.30
CA SER A 297 -4.05 -5.77 -16.13
C SER A 297 -4.93 -4.80 -15.34
N THR A 298 -4.38 -3.80 -14.70
CA THR A 298 -5.06 -2.88 -13.78
C THR A 298 -5.12 -1.44 -14.29
N ASN A 299 -5.96 -0.63 -13.62
CA ASN A 299 -6.15 0.77 -13.97
C ASN A 299 -5.19 1.66 -13.17
N GLU A 300 -4.19 2.20 -13.83
CA GLU A 300 -3.16 3.08 -13.25
C GLU A 300 -3.73 4.38 -12.68
N ARG A 301 -4.85 4.86 -13.23
CA ARG A 301 -5.51 6.07 -12.71
C ARG A 301 -6.20 5.82 -11.36
N ALA A 302 -6.60 4.57 -11.11
CA ALA A 302 -7.27 4.19 -9.87
C ALA A 302 -6.28 3.83 -8.75
N THR A 303 -5.17 3.19 -9.10
CA THR A 303 -4.22 2.62 -8.12
C THR A 303 -2.76 2.93 -8.43
N GLY A 304 -2.47 3.94 -9.23
CA GLY A 304 -1.10 4.35 -9.50
C GLY A 304 -0.41 4.92 -8.25
N PRO A 305 0.92 4.98 -8.25
CA PRO A 305 1.66 5.60 -7.15
C PRO A 305 1.39 7.11 -7.11
N LEU A 306 1.15 7.65 -5.92
CA LEU A 306 0.99 9.10 -5.71
C LEU A 306 2.32 9.72 -5.31
N GLY A 307 2.68 10.81 -5.98
CA GLY A 307 3.89 11.58 -5.72
C GLY A 307 4.61 12.01 -6.99
N PRO A 308 5.39 13.10 -6.93
CA PRO A 308 5.99 13.72 -8.11
C PRO A 308 7.15 12.92 -8.73
N ARG A 309 7.72 11.96 -7.97
CA ARG A 309 8.85 11.14 -8.39
C ARG A 309 8.46 9.77 -8.91
N ALA A 310 7.18 9.58 -9.27
CA ALA A 310 6.67 8.34 -9.79
C ALA A 310 6.38 8.43 -11.29
N ARG A 311 6.85 7.45 -12.05
CA ARG A 311 6.54 7.30 -13.47
C ARG A 311 5.82 5.99 -13.70
N VAL A 312 4.63 6.05 -14.27
CA VAL A 312 3.88 4.86 -14.66
C VAL A 312 4.11 4.54 -16.12
N LEU A 313 4.44 3.30 -16.42
CA LEU A 313 4.52 2.74 -17.76
C LEU A 313 3.42 1.72 -17.97
N LYS A 314 2.63 1.93 -19.00
CA LYS A 314 1.58 1.05 -19.45
C LYS A 314 1.49 1.09 -20.96
N HIS A 315 1.40 -0.07 -21.59
CA HIS A 315 1.11 -0.13 -23.02
C HIS A 315 -0.40 -0.31 -23.22
N PRO A 316 -1.06 0.56 -24.00
CA PRO A 316 -2.49 0.44 -24.25
C PRO A 316 -2.76 -0.79 -25.12
N VAL A 317 -3.64 -1.67 -24.61
CA VAL A 317 -4.15 -2.85 -25.34
C VAL A 317 -5.65 -2.95 -25.09
N GLU A 318 -6.39 -3.53 -26.04
CA GLU A 318 -7.86 -3.58 -26.02
C GLU A 318 -8.43 -4.23 -24.75
N CYS A 319 -7.75 -5.26 -24.23
CA CYS A 319 -8.20 -5.99 -23.04
C CYS A 319 -7.80 -5.32 -21.70
N SER A 320 -7.05 -4.22 -21.70
CA SER A 320 -6.59 -3.56 -20.46
C SER A 320 -7.31 -2.23 -20.23
N PRO A 321 -7.78 -2.00 -18.96
CA PRO A 321 -7.60 -2.82 -17.75
C PRO A 321 -8.65 -3.94 -17.64
N CYS A 322 -8.22 -5.20 -17.51
CA CYS A 322 -9.13 -6.34 -17.32
C CYS A 322 -9.38 -6.71 -15.85
N GLY A 323 -8.50 -6.32 -14.93
CA GLY A 323 -8.60 -6.62 -13.50
C GLY A 323 -8.41 -8.10 -13.14
N LEU A 324 -7.96 -8.93 -14.07
CA LEU A 324 -7.78 -10.37 -13.86
C LEU A 324 -6.50 -10.67 -13.09
N ARG A 325 -6.51 -11.74 -12.28
CA ARG A 325 -5.34 -12.24 -11.56
C ARG A 325 -4.39 -13.02 -12.47
N GLU A 326 -4.95 -13.75 -13.42
CA GLU A 326 -4.24 -14.55 -14.41
C GLU A 326 -4.68 -14.12 -15.80
N CYS A 327 -3.75 -14.06 -16.74
CA CYS A 327 -4.06 -13.72 -18.13
C CYS A 327 -4.51 -14.98 -18.87
N PRO A 328 -5.73 -14.99 -19.44
CA PRO A 328 -6.23 -16.15 -20.16
C PRO A 328 -5.77 -16.21 -21.63
N ILE A 329 -4.99 -15.22 -22.09
CA ILE A 329 -4.56 -15.10 -23.49
C ILE A 329 -3.01 -15.08 -23.59
N ASP A 330 -2.42 -13.97 -23.99
CA ASP A 330 -1.00 -13.90 -24.40
C ASP A 330 -0.17 -12.87 -23.61
N PHE A 331 -0.73 -12.32 -22.53
CA PHE A 331 0.01 -11.38 -21.65
C PHE A 331 0.45 -10.07 -22.35
N ARG A 332 -0.21 -9.71 -23.47
CA ARG A 332 0.20 -8.60 -24.35
C ARG A 332 0.38 -7.27 -23.66
N CYS A 333 -0.40 -6.96 -22.61
CA CYS A 333 -0.24 -5.72 -21.85
C CYS A 333 1.13 -5.60 -21.14
N MET A 334 1.73 -6.73 -20.77
CA MET A 334 3.06 -6.79 -20.15
C MET A 334 4.15 -7.01 -21.19
N THR A 335 3.91 -7.88 -22.19
CA THR A 335 4.90 -8.15 -23.24
C THR A 335 5.13 -6.97 -24.18
N SER A 336 4.20 -6.03 -24.28
CA SER A 336 4.36 -4.80 -25.07
C SER A 336 5.14 -3.69 -24.35
N VAL A 337 5.37 -3.79 -23.02
CA VAL A 337 6.27 -2.88 -22.32
C VAL A 337 7.71 -3.33 -22.54
N SER A 338 8.46 -2.61 -23.39
CA SER A 338 9.84 -2.97 -23.72
C SER A 338 10.83 -2.55 -22.63
N VAL A 339 11.97 -3.25 -22.56
CA VAL A 339 13.09 -2.90 -21.65
C VAL A 339 13.58 -1.48 -21.93
N GLU A 340 13.69 -1.11 -23.21
CA GLU A 340 14.12 0.22 -23.64
C GLU A 340 13.21 1.34 -23.08
N SER A 341 11.89 1.12 -23.09
CA SER A 341 10.94 2.09 -22.56
C SER A 341 11.08 2.26 -21.04
N VAL A 342 11.29 1.15 -20.30
CA VAL A 342 11.49 1.17 -18.85
C VAL A 342 12.82 1.81 -18.48
N HIS A 343 13.91 1.45 -19.19
CA HIS A 343 15.23 2.03 -19.01
C HIS A 343 15.22 3.56 -19.22
N ARG A 344 14.62 4.03 -20.32
CA ARG A 344 14.48 5.47 -20.59
C ARG A 344 13.70 6.18 -19.49
N ALA A 345 12.56 5.64 -19.06
CA ALA A 345 11.76 6.21 -17.99
C ALA A 345 12.52 6.25 -16.65
N ALA A 346 13.36 5.24 -16.38
CA ALA A 346 14.22 5.19 -15.20
C ALA A 346 15.23 6.36 -15.19
N LEU A 347 15.87 6.62 -16.32
CA LEU A 347 16.81 7.75 -16.46
C LEU A 347 16.11 9.11 -16.41
N GLU A 348 14.89 9.23 -16.96
CA GLU A 348 14.09 10.46 -16.92
C GLU A 348 13.66 10.81 -15.48
N VAL A 349 13.19 9.82 -14.71
CA VAL A 349 12.75 10.04 -13.33
C VAL A 349 13.89 10.49 -12.43
N LEU A 350 15.10 9.99 -12.67
CA LEU A 350 16.30 10.42 -11.94
C LEU A 350 16.70 11.86 -12.26
N LYS A 351 16.58 12.28 -13.52
CA LYS A 351 16.86 13.68 -13.93
C LYS A 351 15.88 14.66 -13.28
N GLY A 352 14.59 14.31 -13.24
CA GLY A 352 13.56 15.14 -12.60
C GLY A 352 13.67 15.17 -11.06
N ALA A 353 14.40 14.26 -10.46
CA ALA A 353 14.61 14.22 -9.00
C ALA A 353 15.78 15.09 -8.53
N GLY A 354 16.61 15.59 -9.45
CA GLY A 354 17.77 16.44 -9.19
C GLY A 354 17.54 17.94 -9.43
N ALA A 355 16.30 18.32 -9.80
CA ALA A 355 15.89 19.71 -10.03
C ALA A 355 15.00 20.25 -8.81
#